data_af36ea403a0921e505b155ee098d80e1
#
_entry.id   af36ea403a0921e505b155ee098d80e1
#
_cell.length_a   1.000
_cell.length_b   1.000
_cell.length_c   1.000
_cell.angle_alpha   90.00
_cell.angle_beta   90.00
_cell.angle_gamma   90.00
#
_symmetry.space_group_name_H-M   'P 1'
#
loop_
_entity.id
_entity.type
_entity.pdbx_description
1 polymer ?
#
loop_
_entity_poly.entity_id
_entity_poly.type
_entity_poly.pdbx_seq_one_letter_code
_entity_poly.pdbx_strand_id
1 'polypeptide(L)'
;MKRFSIFLLIPLFSFSQEQLTEELIIEHINEFFNALNIKNYNKNLLSEKVTSDFIIYEMGDKFTLSEFRDLIESAGYLGWESTDWFLSDFTISIDNNSAHASYLNTGVFIYPNPYALEVLLKENKQWLESVFIVREGEDLKIKFLQSDEIYSKISVFKKSS
;
A
#
# COMPACT_ATOMS: atom_id res chain seq x y z
N MET A 1 -7.62 6.52 -68.85
CA MET A 1 -8.08 6.75 -67.44
C MET A 1 -6.97 6.34 -66.50
N LYS A 2 -6.28 7.32 -65.88
CA LYS A 2 -5.22 7.06 -64.90
C LYS A 2 -5.85 6.93 -63.52
N ARG A 3 -5.74 5.76 -62.90
CA ARG A 3 -6.18 5.54 -61.53
C ARG A 3 -5.09 6.09 -60.58
N PHE A 4 -5.43 7.12 -59.78
CA PHE A 4 -4.63 7.63 -58.68
C PHE A 4 -4.98 6.80 -57.45
N SER A 5 -4.02 5.98 -56.97
CA SER A 5 -4.13 5.32 -55.63
C SER A 5 -3.60 6.30 -54.56
N ILE A 6 -4.50 6.79 -53.73
CA ILE A 6 -4.16 7.58 -52.55
C ILE A 6 -3.75 6.58 -51.46
N PHE A 7 -2.47 6.54 -51.13
CA PHE A 7 -1.96 5.84 -49.92
C PHE A 7 -2.23 6.73 -48.71
N LEU A 8 -3.19 6.30 -47.88
CA LEU A 8 -3.46 6.95 -46.58
C LEU A 8 -2.38 6.48 -45.60
N LEU A 9 -1.40 7.33 -45.35
CA LEU A 9 -0.42 7.11 -44.26
C LEU A 9 -1.13 7.40 -42.92
N ILE A 10 -1.55 6.35 -42.23
CA ILE A 10 -2.03 6.45 -40.84
C ILE A 10 -0.79 6.54 -39.94
N PRO A 11 -0.57 7.66 -39.20
CA PRO A 11 0.51 7.73 -38.25
C PRO A 11 0.23 6.74 -37.14
N LEU A 12 1.07 5.73 -36.97
CA LEU A 12 1.10 4.86 -35.82
C LEU A 12 1.67 5.68 -34.65
N PHE A 13 0.80 6.25 -33.86
CA PHE A 13 1.19 6.77 -32.54
C PHE A 13 1.53 5.57 -31.66
N SER A 14 2.81 5.24 -31.57
CA SER A 14 3.33 4.37 -30.53
C SER A 14 3.22 5.15 -29.22
N PHE A 15 2.18 4.87 -28.43
CA PHE A 15 2.19 5.26 -27.02
C PHE A 15 3.33 4.46 -26.37
N SER A 16 4.46 5.13 -26.12
CA SER A 16 5.49 4.58 -25.28
C SER A 16 4.95 4.53 -23.86
N GLN A 17 4.61 3.33 -23.39
CA GLN A 17 4.25 3.12 -22.01
C GLN A 17 5.48 3.47 -21.16
N GLU A 18 5.29 4.31 -20.13
CA GLU A 18 6.36 4.69 -19.21
C GLU A 18 6.96 3.44 -18.57
N GLN A 19 8.28 3.32 -18.62
CA GLN A 19 8.98 2.18 -18.05
C GLN A 19 8.84 2.20 -16.51
N LEU A 20 8.62 1.03 -15.91
CA LEU A 20 8.65 0.91 -14.44
C LEU A 20 10.04 1.23 -13.92
N THR A 21 10.10 2.03 -12.86
CA THR A 21 11.32 2.34 -12.12
C THR A 21 11.18 2.01 -10.65
N GLU A 22 12.29 1.87 -9.93
CA GLU A 22 12.26 1.62 -8.49
C GLU A 22 11.54 2.75 -7.74
N GLU A 23 11.76 4.01 -8.17
CA GLU A 23 11.12 5.19 -7.58
C GLU A 23 9.59 5.13 -7.69
N LEU A 24 9.05 4.76 -8.86
CA LEU A 24 7.61 4.60 -9.07
C LEU A 24 7.01 3.49 -8.19
N ILE A 25 7.76 2.40 -8.02
CA ILE A 25 7.33 1.28 -7.16
C ILE A 25 7.31 1.70 -5.70
N ILE A 26 8.38 2.35 -5.22
CA ILE A 26 8.47 2.87 -3.85
C ILE A 26 7.38 3.91 -3.58
N GLU A 27 7.15 4.83 -4.50
CA GLU A 27 6.10 5.85 -4.40
C GLU A 27 4.72 5.18 -4.27
N HIS A 28 4.39 4.21 -5.12
CA HIS A 28 3.11 3.52 -5.08
C HIS A 28 2.87 2.76 -3.76
N ILE A 29 3.92 2.10 -3.21
CA ILE A 29 3.84 1.44 -1.91
C ILE A 29 3.60 2.48 -0.79
N ASN A 30 4.33 3.59 -0.81
CA ASN A 30 4.12 4.68 0.16
C ASN A 30 2.71 5.28 0.08
N GLU A 31 2.14 5.43 -1.12
CA GLU A 31 0.76 5.90 -1.32
C GLU A 31 -0.26 4.93 -0.71
N PHE A 32 -0.05 3.62 -0.81
CA PHE A 32 -0.90 2.63 -0.16
C PHE A 32 -0.89 2.80 1.37
N PHE A 33 0.29 2.91 2.00
CA PHE A 33 0.40 3.15 3.45
C PHE A 33 -0.10 4.54 3.86
N ASN A 34 0.06 5.56 3.00
CA ASN A 34 -0.55 6.87 3.23
C ASN A 34 -2.08 6.81 3.22
N ALA A 35 -2.68 5.98 2.36
CA ALA A 35 -4.12 5.75 2.34
C ALA A 35 -4.61 4.96 3.57
N LEU A 36 -3.74 4.15 4.19
CA LEU A 36 -3.98 3.50 5.48
C LEU A 36 -3.81 4.45 6.67
N ASN A 37 -3.07 5.56 6.55
CA ASN A 37 -2.89 6.49 7.65
C ASN A 37 -4.25 7.00 8.14
N ILE A 38 -4.49 6.98 9.46
CA ILE A 38 -5.81 7.30 10.04
C ILE A 38 -6.33 8.69 9.62
N LYS A 39 -5.45 9.66 9.38
CA LYS A 39 -5.82 11.01 8.91
C LYS A 39 -6.35 11.02 7.48
N ASN A 40 -5.93 10.06 6.67
CA ASN A 40 -6.25 9.96 5.25
C ASN A 40 -7.16 8.76 4.95
N TYR A 41 -7.43 7.91 5.96
CA TYR A 41 -8.11 6.63 5.78
C TYR A 41 -9.43 6.79 5.04
N ASN A 42 -9.46 6.20 3.85
CA ASN A 42 -10.61 6.20 2.97
C ASN A 42 -10.67 4.87 2.21
N LYS A 43 -11.80 4.19 2.34
CA LYS A 43 -12.02 2.88 1.69
C LYS A 43 -11.84 2.92 0.17
N ASN A 44 -12.20 4.03 -0.48
CA ASN A 44 -12.06 4.19 -1.92
C ASN A 44 -10.58 4.35 -2.32
N LEU A 45 -9.81 5.17 -1.60
CA LEU A 45 -8.38 5.36 -1.87
C LEU A 45 -7.61 4.06 -1.77
N LEU A 46 -7.88 3.22 -0.77
CA LEU A 46 -7.27 1.89 -0.67
C LEU A 46 -7.63 1.00 -1.86
N SER A 47 -8.90 1.02 -2.29
CA SER A 47 -9.35 0.24 -3.44
C SER A 47 -8.71 0.68 -4.76
N GLU A 48 -8.32 1.97 -4.87
CA GLU A 48 -7.60 2.50 -6.03
C GLU A 48 -6.15 2.04 -6.10
N LYS A 49 -5.55 1.64 -4.98
CA LYS A 49 -4.14 1.22 -4.91
C LYS A 49 -3.91 -0.26 -5.13
N VAL A 50 -4.96 -1.06 -5.14
CA VAL A 50 -4.88 -2.51 -5.24
C VAL A 50 -5.71 -3.07 -6.40
N THR A 51 -5.42 -4.29 -6.82
CA THR A 51 -6.26 -5.00 -7.81
C THR A 51 -7.58 -5.43 -7.20
N SER A 52 -8.58 -5.73 -8.03
CA SER A 52 -9.89 -6.22 -7.58
C SER A 52 -9.82 -7.59 -6.87
N ASP A 53 -8.78 -8.38 -7.16
CA ASP A 53 -8.50 -9.69 -6.57
C ASP A 53 -7.34 -9.64 -5.56
N PHE A 54 -7.07 -8.46 -4.99
CA PHE A 54 -6.02 -8.26 -3.98
C PHE A 54 -6.17 -9.20 -2.79
N ILE A 55 -5.02 -9.74 -2.36
CA ILE A 55 -4.89 -10.58 -1.18
C ILE A 55 -3.77 -10.05 -0.30
N ILE A 56 -4.03 -9.99 1.00
CA ILE A 56 -3.00 -9.80 2.02
C ILE A 56 -2.90 -11.04 2.92
N TYR A 57 -1.68 -11.45 3.21
CA TYR A 57 -1.38 -12.38 4.30
C TYR A 57 -0.83 -11.56 5.47
N GLU A 58 -1.55 -11.60 6.57
CA GLU A 58 -1.23 -10.88 7.79
C GLU A 58 -1.38 -11.82 8.98
N MET A 59 -0.35 -11.92 9.84
CA MET A 59 -0.36 -12.76 11.04
C MET A 59 -0.70 -14.24 10.78
N GLY A 60 -0.37 -14.77 9.60
CA GLY A 60 -0.63 -16.15 9.20
C GLY A 60 -2.01 -16.40 8.59
N ASP A 61 -2.89 -15.42 8.57
CA ASP A 61 -4.20 -15.48 7.95
C ASP A 61 -4.23 -14.80 6.59
N LYS A 62 -5.21 -15.17 5.76
CA LYS A 62 -5.40 -14.63 4.42
C LYS A 62 -6.67 -13.78 4.39
N PHE A 63 -6.55 -12.55 3.89
CA PHE A 63 -7.66 -11.61 3.78
C PHE A 63 -7.76 -11.03 2.37
N THR A 64 -9.00 -10.79 1.92
CA THR A 64 -9.30 -9.84 0.86
C THR A 64 -9.18 -8.41 1.40
N LEU A 65 -9.18 -7.40 0.53
CA LEU A 65 -9.18 -6.00 0.97
C LEU A 65 -10.34 -5.67 1.91
N SER A 66 -11.55 -6.22 1.65
CA SER A 66 -12.72 -5.98 2.51
C SER A 66 -12.52 -6.58 3.89
N GLU A 67 -12.11 -7.83 3.97
CA GLU A 67 -11.86 -8.52 5.24
C GLU A 67 -10.74 -7.87 6.05
N PHE A 68 -9.67 -7.42 5.38
CA PHE A 68 -8.60 -6.68 6.03
C PHE A 68 -9.09 -5.35 6.63
N ARG A 69 -9.90 -4.59 5.89
CA ARG A 69 -10.52 -3.36 6.43
C ARG A 69 -11.41 -3.64 7.62
N ASP A 70 -12.25 -4.67 7.53
CA ASP A 70 -13.14 -5.05 8.62
C ASP A 70 -12.33 -5.46 9.87
N LEU A 71 -11.18 -6.14 9.68
CA LEU A 71 -10.25 -6.51 10.75
C LEU A 71 -9.71 -5.27 11.48
N ILE A 72 -9.12 -4.31 10.75
CA ILE A 72 -8.54 -3.09 11.36
C ILE A 72 -9.61 -2.19 11.98
N GLU A 73 -10.77 -2.04 11.34
CA GLU A 73 -11.88 -1.25 11.88
C GLU A 73 -12.46 -1.88 13.16
N SER A 74 -12.60 -3.21 13.21
CA SER A 74 -13.05 -3.94 14.41
C SER A 74 -12.07 -3.83 15.59
N ALA A 75 -10.78 -3.64 15.30
CA ALA A 75 -9.76 -3.35 16.31
C ALA A 75 -9.80 -1.91 16.84
N GLY A 76 -10.77 -1.11 16.40
CA GLY A 76 -10.95 0.27 16.86
C GLY A 76 -10.09 1.31 16.14
N TYR A 77 -9.53 0.95 14.99
CA TYR A 77 -8.63 1.78 14.18
C TYR A 77 -9.13 3.21 13.96
N LEU A 78 -10.43 3.38 13.70
CA LEU A 78 -11.06 4.69 13.46
C LEU A 78 -11.02 5.64 14.67
N GLY A 79 -10.75 5.13 15.86
CA GLY A 79 -10.59 5.90 17.11
C GLY A 79 -9.14 6.20 17.49
N TRP A 80 -8.16 5.87 16.63
CA TRP A 80 -6.76 6.11 16.92
C TRP A 80 -6.38 7.57 16.71
N GLU A 81 -5.41 8.06 17.50
CA GLU A 81 -4.92 9.44 17.43
C GLU A 81 -3.94 9.64 16.26
N SER A 82 -3.07 8.68 16.02
CA SER A 82 -2.13 8.69 14.87
C SER A 82 -1.68 7.31 14.47
N THR A 83 -1.35 7.20 13.19
CA THR A 83 -0.67 6.07 12.58
C THR A 83 0.40 6.62 11.65
N ASP A 84 1.67 6.37 11.96
CA ASP A 84 2.79 6.82 11.14
C ASP A 84 3.54 5.58 10.62
N TRP A 85 3.81 5.56 9.31
CA TRP A 85 4.44 4.47 8.61
C TRP A 85 5.78 4.93 8.03
N PHE A 86 6.82 4.12 8.20
CA PHE A 86 8.18 4.38 7.71
C PHE A 86 8.69 3.14 7.00
N LEU A 87 8.90 3.24 5.69
CA LEU A 87 9.35 2.15 4.84
C LEU A 87 10.83 2.33 4.52
N SER A 88 11.62 1.27 4.65
CA SER A 88 13.07 1.27 4.40
C SER A 88 13.56 -0.07 3.86
N ASP A 89 14.84 -0.13 3.51
CA ASP A 89 15.55 -1.35 3.12
C ASP A 89 14.89 -2.09 1.95
N PHE A 90 14.47 -1.34 0.93
CA PHE A 90 13.83 -1.89 -0.24
C PHE A 90 14.78 -2.76 -1.07
N THR A 91 14.28 -3.94 -1.47
CA THR A 91 14.87 -4.77 -2.51
C THR A 91 13.81 -4.98 -3.59
N ILE A 92 14.06 -4.50 -4.80
CA ILE A 92 13.07 -4.44 -5.87
C ILE A 92 13.56 -5.22 -7.09
N SER A 93 12.65 -6.00 -7.68
CA SER A 93 12.84 -6.66 -8.97
C SER A 93 11.73 -6.21 -9.91
N ILE A 94 12.10 -5.72 -11.09
CA ILE A 94 11.17 -5.14 -12.06
C ILE A 94 11.17 -5.98 -13.32
N ASP A 95 9.98 -6.24 -13.86
CA ASP A 95 9.74 -6.78 -15.19
C ASP A 95 8.91 -5.74 -16.01
N ASN A 96 8.56 -6.04 -17.24
CA ASN A 96 7.90 -5.11 -18.16
C ASN A 96 6.63 -4.46 -17.59
N ASN A 97 5.75 -5.26 -16.94
CA ASN A 97 4.45 -4.83 -16.44
C ASN A 97 4.20 -5.21 -14.98
N SER A 98 5.24 -5.60 -14.27
CA SER A 98 5.12 -6.02 -12.86
C SER A 98 6.40 -5.76 -12.10
N ALA A 99 6.28 -5.69 -10.79
CA ALA A 99 7.41 -5.62 -9.88
C ALA A 99 7.14 -6.43 -8.61
N HIS A 100 8.21 -6.91 -8.01
CA HIS A 100 8.21 -7.46 -6.68
C HIS A 100 9.12 -6.59 -5.82
N ALA A 101 8.64 -6.20 -4.65
CA ALA A 101 9.44 -5.48 -3.66
C ALA A 101 9.33 -6.16 -2.30
N SER A 102 10.45 -6.23 -1.58
CA SER A 102 10.48 -6.53 -0.15
C SER A 102 11.12 -5.36 0.59
N TYR A 103 10.66 -5.11 1.82
CA TYR A 103 11.09 -3.96 2.59
C TYR A 103 10.82 -4.15 4.08
N LEU A 104 11.46 -3.30 4.92
CA LEU A 104 11.14 -3.15 6.33
C LEU A 104 10.09 -2.05 6.48
N ASN A 105 8.97 -2.38 7.12
CA ASN A 105 7.94 -1.42 7.51
C ASN A 105 8.02 -1.18 9.03
N THR A 106 8.09 0.07 9.45
CA THR A 106 8.01 0.48 10.85
C THR A 106 6.77 1.33 11.07
N GLY A 107 5.87 0.83 11.92
CA GLY A 107 4.65 1.54 12.32
C GLY A 107 4.80 2.16 13.71
N VAL A 108 4.32 3.41 13.85
CA VAL A 108 4.20 4.08 15.14
C VAL A 108 2.75 4.51 15.31
N PHE A 109 2.08 3.94 16.32
CA PHE A 109 0.65 4.13 16.54
C PHE A 109 0.38 4.75 17.89
N ILE A 110 -0.58 5.67 17.98
CA ILE A 110 -1.07 6.24 19.22
C ILE A 110 -2.58 6.03 19.26
N TYR A 111 -3.05 5.33 20.29
CA TYR A 111 -4.45 4.96 20.41
C TYR A 111 -4.90 4.91 21.88
N PRO A 112 -6.22 5.03 22.14
CA PRO A 112 -6.77 4.90 23.49
C PRO A 112 -6.52 3.51 24.07
N ASN A 113 -6.13 3.45 25.35
CA ASN A 113 -6.03 2.18 26.07
C ASN A 113 -7.44 1.56 26.19
N PRO A 114 -7.68 0.32 25.70
CA PRO A 114 -9.01 -0.30 25.75
C PRO A 114 -9.54 -0.54 27.17
N TYR A 115 -8.67 -0.53 28.18
CA TYR A 115 -9.02 -0.72 29.59
C TYR A 115 -9.07 0.58 30.41
N ALA A 116 -8.59 1.71 29.85
CA ALA A 116 -8.55 3.02 30.50
C ALA A 116 -8.52 4.11 29.41
N LEU A 117 -9.67 4.47 28.87
CA LEU A 117 -9.80 5.30 27.65
C LEU A 117 -9.16 6.69 27.78
N GLU A 118 -8.96 7.21 28.99
CA GLU A 118 -8.25 8.46 29.27
C GLU A 118 -6.72 8.34 29.12
N VAL A 119 -6.20 7.11 29.00
CA VAL A 119 -4.79 6.82 28.82
C VAL A 119 -4.51 6.48 27.38
N LEU A 120 -3.57 7.17 26.75
CA LEU A 120 -3.10 6.83 25.42
C LEU A 120 -1.94 5.83 25.50
N LEU A 121 -1.93 4.90 24.58
CA LEU A 121 -0.81 3.97 24.36
C LEU A 121 -0.06 4.40 23.10
N LYS A 122 1.26 4.19 23.12
CA LYS A 122 2.13 4.24 21.95
C LYS A 122 2.63 2.84 21.65
N GLU A 123 2.37 2.37 20.49
CA GLU A 123 2.87 1.11 19.97
C GLU A 123 3.87 1.36 18.83
N ASN A 124 5.03 0.68 18.91
CA ASN A 124 6.00 0.63 17.83
C ASN A 124 6.04 -0.80 17.32
N LYS A 125 5.81 -0.98 16.05
CA LYS A 125 5.83 -2.27 15.37
C LYS A 125 6.81 -2.26 14.21
N GLN A 126 7.31 -3.45 13.87
CA GLN A 126 8.08 -3.67 12.64
C GLN A 126 7.60 -4.94 11.96
N TRP A 127 7.56 -4.87 10.65
CA TRP A 127 7.23 -6.00 9.77
C TRP A 127 8.27 -6.13 8.67
N LEU A 128 8.56 -7.36 8.32
CA LEU A 128 9.14 -7.67 7.02
C LEU A 128 7.99 -7.89 6.04
N GLU A 129 7.97 -7.11 4.99
CA GLU A 129 6.89 -7.14 4.01
C GLU A 129 7.38 -7.45 2.62
N SER A 130 6.48 -8.01 1.83
CA SER A 130 6.70 -8.34 0.43
C SER A 130 5.43 -8.05 -0.36
N VAL A 131 5.58 -7.32 -1.47
CA VAL A 131 4.46 -6.96 -2.36
C VAL A 131 4.74 -7.40 -3.78
N PHE A 132 3.68 -7.81 -4.46
CA PHE A 132 3.66 -7.97 -5.91
C PHE A 132 2.75 -6.91 -6.52
N ILE A 133 3.33 -6.11 -7.40
CA ILE A 133 2.69 -4.99 -8.07
C ILE A 133 2.53 -5.33 -9.54
N VAL A 134 1.38 -5.00 -10.11
CA VAL A 134 1.10 -5.16 -11.53
C VAL A 134 0.64 -3.84 -12.13
N ARG A 135 0.82 -3.68 -13.43
CA ARG A 135 0.29 -2.56 -14.18
C ARG A 135 -1.08 -2.94 -14.76
N GLU A 136 -2.11 -2.18 -14.46
CA GLU A 136 -3.46 -2.28 -15.05
C GLU A 136 -3.76 -0.99 -15.84
N GLY A 137 -3.60 -1.04 -17.16
CA GLY A 137 -3.66 0.16 -18.00
C GLY A 137 -2.48 1.09 -17.73
N GLU A 138 -2.77 2.29 -17.27
CA GLU A 138 -1.76 3.29 -16.88
C GLU A 138 -1.43 3.25 -15.36
N ASP A 139 -2.27 2.57 -14.56
CA ASP A 139 -2.15 2.54 -13.11
C ASP A 139 -1.28 1.37 -12.62
N LEU A 140 -0.56 1.61 -11.51
CA LEU A 140 0.04 0.56 -10.71
C LEU A 140 -0.95 0.07 -9.66
N LYS A 141 -0.98 -1.24 -9.41
CA LYS A 141 -1.86 -1.88 -8.43
C LYS A 141 -1.10 -2.94 -7.64
N ILE A 142 -1.23 -2.93 -6.32
CA ILE A 142 -0.74 -4.03 -5.49
C ILE A 142 -1.72 -5.20 -5.67
N LYS A 143 -1.20 -6.35 -6.09
CA LYS A 143 -1.98 -7.58 -6.25
C LYS A 143 -1.88 -8.49 -5.05
N PHE A 144 -0.76 -8.43 -4.37
CA PHE A 144 -0.46 -9.30 -3.24
C PHE A 144 0.42 -8.54 -2.26
N LEU A 145 0.16 -8.71 -0.96
CA LEU A 145 1.00 -8.26 0.13
C LEU A 145 1.13 -9.37 1.16
N GLN A 146 2.35 -9.63 1.60
CA GLN A 146 2.63 -10.45 2.79
C GLN A 146 3.29 -9.57 3.83
N SER A 147 2.86 -9.72 5.08
CA SER A 147 3.29 -8.93 6.23
C SER A 147 3.59 -9.85 7.41
N ASP A 148 4.84 -9.91 7.82
CA ASP A 148 5.31 -10.72 8.95
C ASP A 148 5.79 -9.80 10.07
N GLU A 149 5.03 -9.72 11.19
CA GLU A 149 5.43 -8.95 12.36
C GLU A 149 6.68 -9.54 13.01
N ILE A 150 7.75 -8.74 13.10
CA ILE A 150 9.03 -9.15 13.70
C ILE A 150 9.32 -8.45 15.03
N TYR A 151 8.59 -7.38 15.34
CA TYR A 151 8.76 -6.62 16.58
C TYR A 151 7.49 -5.88 16.95
N SER A 152 7.15 -5.89 18.24
CA SER A 152 6.10 -5.05 18.82
C SER A 152 6.49 -4.60 20.23
N LYS A 153 6.23 -3.32 20.53
CA LYS A 153 6.43 -2.75 21.86
C LYS A 153 5.37 -1.70 22.17
N ILE A 154 4.63 -1.91 23.25
CA ILE A 154 3.62 -0.98 23.75
C ILE A 154 4.14 -0.25 24.98
N SER A 155 3.83 1.02 25.09
CA SER A 155 4.12 1.88 26.23
C SER A 155 3.03 2.91 26.45
N VAL A 156 2.94 3.48 27.66
CA VAL A 156 2.03 4.61 27.91
C VAL A 156 2.57 5.85 27.19
N PHE A 157 1.70 6.48 26.40
CA PHE A 157 2.02 7.75 25.73
C PHE A 157 1.74 8.91 26.66
N LYS A 158 2.78 9.72 26.95
CA LYS A 158 2.65 10.97 27.69
C LYS A 158 2.71 12.12 26.71
N LYS A 159 1.60 12.85 26.57
CA LYS A 159 1.60 14.10 25.80
C LYS A 159 2.60 15.07 26.46
N SER A 160 3.58 15.55 25.71
CA SER A 160 4.46 16.62 26.20
C SER A 160 3.60 17.86 26.44
N SER A 161 3.63 18.38 27.66
CA SER A 161 2.98 19.63 28.06
C SER A 161 3.70 20.83 27.47
#